data_33dad5925feec72ae3f35e28bc0f7d91
#
_entry.id   33dad5925feec72ae3f35e28bc0f7d91
#
_cell.length_a   1.000
_cell.length_b   1.000
_cell.length_c   1.000
_cell.angle_alpha   90.00
_cell.angle_beta   90.00
_cell.angle_gamma   90.00
#
_symmetry.space_group_name_H-M   'P 1'
#
loop_
_entity.id
_entity.type
_entity.pdbx_description
1 polymer ?
#
loop_
_entity_poly.entity_id
_entity_poly.type
_entity_poly.pdbx_seq_one_letter_code
_entity_poly.pdbx_strand_id
1 'polypeptide(L)'
;MDPKFIRNFCIIAHIDHGKSTLADRLLEMTGALSEREMHEQVLDSMDLERERGITIKAKSIRLHYKAKDGNTYRLNLIDTPGHVDFSYEVSRALSACEGALLVVDASQGVEAQTVANTFLAAGHNLTIIPVINKIDLPAAEPNKVKEQIESVLAIPADDALLISAKSGLGVEDVLEAIVARVPLPKGSAADPLQALIFDSWFDIYRGAVILVRVKAGRVANHMKIKLVAGDQTYEVEQLGTLTPKPVALEDLEAGDVGFIIANIKRVADARMGDTVIEVDRPAPALPGFEAIKPMVFAGLFPVLADDYEPLRDALGKLQLNDAAFFYEPENSVALGFGFRCGFLGLLHMEIVQERLEREFGLNLITTAPSVRYRITRVTGEVMEVDSPAKFPNPSDIQKIEEPIIKAMIITNDESVGGLLRLCQEKRGTQKNFEYLSPTRVMLTYELPLNEIVLDFYDRLKSVSRGYASLDYQLAGYQESELVKLDVLVGGEPVDALALIVHRNFAYERGRELVTRLRKLIPRQLFEVPIQAAIGSRIIARETVAAIRKNVLAKCYGGDITRKRKLLEKQKEGKRRMKRVGQVDIPQEAFLAVLKVSSSDEE
;
A
#
# COMPACT_ATOMS: atom_id res chain seq x y z
N MET A 1 25.54 -18.86 20.26
CA MET A 1 25.17 -18.20 21.53
C MET A 1 24.04 -19.00 22.16
N ASP A 2 24.01 -19.17 23.50
CA ASP A 2 22.90 -19.90 24.15
C ASP A 2 21.56 -19.22 23.85
N PRO A 3 20.54 -19.94 23.31
CA PRO A 3 19.23 -19.38 22.94
C PRO A 3 18.52 -18.61 24.07
N LYS A 4 18.87 -18.92 25.36
CA LYS A 4 18.31 -18.18 26.52
C LYS A 4 18.61 -16.68 26.50
N PHE A 5 19.66 -16.25 25.80
CA PHE A 5 20.06 -14.85 25.66
C PHE A 5 19.62 -14.22 24.33
N ILE A 6 18.71 -14.86 23.58
CA ILE A 6 18.16 -14.32 22.34
C ILE A 6 16.73 -13.85 22.56
N ARG A 7 16.37 -12.68 22.03
CA ARG A 7 15.00 -12.16 21.99
C ARG A 7 14.70 -11.64 20.58
N ASN A 8 13.63 -12.15 19.99
CA ASN A 8 13.14 -11.71 18.69
C ASN A 8 11.84 -10.96 18.89
N PHE A 9 11.80 -9.71 18.54
CA PHE A 9 10.64 -8.85 18.75
C PHE A 9 10.47 -7.87 17.61
N CYS A 10 9.25 -7.39 17.47
CA CYS A 10 8.89 -6.33 16.55
C CYS A 10 8.27 -5.13 17.28
N ILE A 11 8.14 -4.03 16.57
CA ILE A 11 7.41 -2.85 17.06
C ILE A 11 6.17 -2.69 16.19
N ILE A 12 4.99 -2.73 16.79
CA ILE A 12 3.70 -2.47 16.16
C ILE A 12 3.12 -1.16 16.71
N ALA A 13 2.66 -0.30 15.81
CA ALA A 13 2.14 1.01 16.17
C ALA A 13 1.19 1.53 15.09
N HIS A 14 0.34 2.49 15.45
CA HIS A 14 -0.31 3.35 14.47
C HIS A 14 0.70 4.33 13.87
N ILE A 15 0.37 4.90 12.71
CA ILE A 15 1.16 5.98 12.07
C ILE A 15 1.31 7.13 13.08
N ASP A 16 2.47 7.74 13.13
CA ASP A 16 2.83 8.85 14.02
C ASP A 16 2.82 8.56 15.53
N HIS A 17 2.61 7.32 15.98
CA HIS A 17 2.73 6.98 17.40
C HIS A 17 4.18 6.92 17.92
N GLY A 18 5.17 7.09 17.02
CA GLY A 18 6.59 7.19 17.38
C GLY A 18 7.35 5.87 17.30
N LYS A 19 6.92 4.95 16.43
CA LYS A 19 7.58 3.66 16.15
C LYS A 19 9.05 3.84 15.74
N SER A 20 9.32 4.59 14.68
CA SER A 20 10.68 4.82 14.15
C SER A 20 11.56 5.57 15.17
N THR A 21 10.98 6.53 15.90
CA THR A 21 11.69 7.24 16.98
C THR A 21 12.11 6.31 18.11
N LEU A 22 11.24 5.36 18.50
CA LEU A 22 11.58 4.35 19.52
C LEU A 22 12.68 3.41 19.00
N ALA A 23 12.56 2.97 17.76
CA ALA A 23 13.58 2.13 17.13
C ALA A 23 14.96 2.80 17.11
N ASP A 24 15.03 4.10 16.75
CA ASP A 24 16.27 4.89 16.79
C ASP A 24 16.86 4.95 18.20
N ARG A 25 16.03 5.13 19.24
CA ARG A 25 16.50 5.13 20.64
C ARG A 25 17.03 3.78 21.09
N LEU A 26 16.41 2.68 20.66
CA LEU A 26 16.91 1.34 20.95
C LEU A 26 18.29 1.12 20.29
N LEU A 27 18.49 1.60 19.04
CA LEU A 27 19.78 1.57 18.34
C LEU A 27 20.86 2.38 19.08
N GLU A 28 20.52 3.58 19.52
CA GLU A 28 21.41 4.47 20.24
C GLU A 28 21.84 3.87 21.58
N MET A 29 20.89 3.42 22.40
CA MET A 29 21.15 2.89 23.74
C MET A 29 21.91 1.56 23.74
N THR A 30 21.78 0.78 22.68
CA THR A 30 22.53 -0.47 22.50
C THR A 30 23.90 -0.26 21.85
N GLY A 31 24.23 0.98 21.44
CA GLY A 31 25.48 1.30 20.77
C GLY A 31 25.64 0.65 19.39
N ALA A 32 24.52 0.27 18.76
CA ALA A 32 24.52 -0.35 17.43
C ALA A 32 25.00 0.62 16.34
N LEU A 33 24.88 1.92 16.58
CA LEU A 33 25.38 3.02 15.75
C LEU A 33 26.20 3.99 16.57
N SER A 34 27.25 4.54 15.97
CA SER A 34 28.00 5.64 16.57
C SER A 34 27.19 6.95 16.48
N GLU A 35 27.45 7.90 17.39
CA GLU A 35 26.80 9.23 17.38
C GLU A 35 26.91 9.96 16.02
N ARG A 36 27.96 9.68 15.25
CA ARG A 36 28.17 10.27 13.90
C ARG A 36 27.33 9.62 12.81
N GLU A 37 26.89 8.38 13.01
CA GLU A 37 26.05 7.61 12.09
C GLU A 37 24.56 7.77 12.42
N MET A 38 24.24 8.27 13.62
CA MET A 38 22.87 8.56 14.03
C MET A 38 22.31 9.74 13.26
N HIS A 39 21.17 9.53 12.63
CA HIS A 39 20.29 10.54 12.05
C HIS A 39 18.85 10.13 12.33
N GLU A 40 17.92 11.04 12.17
CA GLU A 40 16.51 10.72 12.40
C GLU A 40 16.03 9.64 11.41
N GLN A 41 15.25 8.67 11.92
CA GLN A 41 14.68 7.57 11.15
C GLN A 41 15.76 6.73 10.40
N VAL A 42 16.79 6.31 11.15
CA VAL A 42 17.92 5.53 10.57
C VAL A 42 17.44 4.26 9.86
N LEU A 43 16.37 3.64 10.33
CA LEU A 43 15.80 2.44 9.74
C LEU A 43 15.04 2.74 8.46
N ASP A 44 14.49 3.93 8.29
CA ASP A 44 13.78 4.34 7.08
C ASP A 44 14.80 4.76 6.00
N SER A 45 15.31 3.79 5.22
CA SER A 45 16.41 3.98 4.28
C SER A 45 15.99 4.61 2.95
N MET A 46 14.71 4.54 2.61
CA MET A 46 14.18 5.18 1.41
C MET A 46 13.88 6.65 1.70
N ASP A 47 14.20 7.54 0.75
CA ASP A 47 13.85 8.95 0.88
C ASP A 47 12.34 9.14 1.06
N LEU A 48 11.53 8.30 0.37
CA LEU A 48 10.07 8.29 0.49
C LEU A 48 9.57 7.90 1.88
N GLU A 49 10.25 6.95 2.57
CA GLU A 49 9.91 6.61 3.96
C GLU A 49 10.07 7.82 4.87
N ARG A 50 11.19 8.54 4.73
CA ARG A 50 11.50 9.74 5.54
C ARG A 50 10.60 10.92 5.22
N GLU A 51 10.34 11.18 3.94
CA GLU A 51 9.46 12.28 3.50
C GLU A 51 8.02 12.10 3.97
N ARG A 52 7.52 10.85 3.91
CA ARG A 52 6.14 10.52 4.28
C ARG A 52 5.97 10.16 5.75
N GLY A 53 7.07 9.99 6.51
CA GLY A 53 7.06 9.58 7.92
C GLY A 53 6.51 8.18 8.15
N ILE A 54 6.61 7.28 7.17
CA ILE A 54 6.07 5.92 7.23
C ILE A 54 7.14 4.89 6.87
N THR A 55 7.19 3.78 7.58
CA THR A 55 7.97 2.61 7.17
C THR A 55 7.22 1.86 6.08
N ILE A 56 7.86 1.65 4.93
CA ILE A 56 7.29 0.93 3.78
C ILE A 56 7.70 -0.54 3.83
N LYS A 57 8.99 -0.80 4.07
CA LYS A 57 9.56 -2.15 4.07
C LYS A 57 10.05 -2.54 5.46
N ALA A 58 9.69 -3.76 5.90
CA ALA A 58 10.18 -4.31 7.16
C ALA A 58 11.72 -4.45 7.13
N LYS A 59 12.38 -4.14 8.25
CA LYS A 59 13.83 -4.29 8.41
C LYS A 59 14.17 -5.07 9.65
N SER A 60 15.17 -5.91 9.55
CA SER A 60 15.67 -6.71 10.69
C SER A 60 17.02 -6.20 11.11
N ILE A 61 17.20 -5.97 12.41
CA ILE A 61 18.48 -5.54 12.97
C ILE A 61 18.80 -6.32 14.23
N ARG A 62 20.03 -6.76 14.33
CA ARG A 62 20.58 -7.39 15.53
C ARG A 62 21.25 -6.35 16.43
N LEU A 63 20.80 -6.30 17.67
CA LEU A 63 21.32 -5.44 18.72
C LEU A 63 22.00 -6.29 19.81
N HIS A 64 22.98 -5.72 20.52
CA HIS A 64 23.60 -6.30 21.68
C HIS A 64 23.32 -5.42 22.89
N TYR A 65 22.61 -5.96 23.88
CA TYR A 65 22.23 -5.22 25.07
C TYR A 65 22.80 -5.88 26.32
N LYS A 66 23.52 -5.12 27.13
CA LYS A 66 23.98 -5.56 28.46
C LYS A 66 22.93 -5.20 29.49
N ALA A 67 22.15 -6.19 29.90
CA ALA A 67 21.04 -6.02 30.84
C ALA A 67 21.51 -5.80 32.28
N LYS A 68 20.60 -5.35 33.16
CA LYS A 68 20.85 -5.11 34.59
C LYS A 68 21.23 -6.38 35.36
N ASP A 69 20.90 -7.55 34.83
CA ASP A 69 21.33 -8.86 35.38
C ASP A 69 22.81 -9.20 35.13
N GLY A 70 23.53 -8.31 34.41
CA GLY A 70 24.94 -8.45 34.06
C GLY A 70 25.22 -9.27 32.78
N ASN A 71 24.20 -9.91 32.19
CA ASN A 71 24.34 -10.70 30.97
C ASN A 71 24.20 -9.83 29.73
N THR A 72 24.82 -10.29 28.64
CA THR A 72 24.63 -9.66 27.32
C THR A 72 23.62 -10.45 26.49
N TYR A 73 22.56 -9.77 26.08
CA TYR A 73 21.49 -10.31 25.25
C TYR A 73 21.66 -9.92 23.81
N ARG A 74 21.28 -10.83 22.91
CA ARG A 74 21.10 -10.58 21.48
C ARG A 74 19.63 -10.27 21.24
N LEU A 75 19.35 -9.03 20.85
CA LEU A 75 18.01 -8.58 20.56
C LEU A 75 17.87 -8.43 19.04
N ASN A 76 17.03 -9.22 18.41
CA ASN A 76 16.71 -9.10 17.00
C ASN A 76 15.43 -8.29 16.88
N LEU A 77 15.57 -7.01 16.51
CA LEU A 77 14.46 -6.11 16.20
C LEU A 77 14.04 -6.32 14.76
N ILE A 78 12.74 -6.52 14.53
CA ILE A 78 12.12 -6.49 13.20
C ILE A 78 11.18 -5.29 13.17
N ASP A 79 11.60 -4.23 12.48
CA ASP A 79 10.77 -3.05 12.30
C ASP A 79 9.68 -3.32 11.26
N THR A 80 8.43 -2.94 11.57
CA THR A 80 7.26 -3.27 10.75
C THR A 80 6.61 -2.02 10.19
N PRO A 81 6.00 -2.04 8.98
CA PRO A 81 5.15 -0.96 8.52
C PRO A 81 3.96 -0.73 9.46
N GLY A 82 3.46 0.52 9.50
CA GLY A 82 2.28 0.87 10.30
C GLY A 82 0.99 1.00 9.48
N HIS A 83 1.04 1.04 8.15
CA HIS A 83 -0.11 1.33 7.29
C HIS A 83 -0.86 0.06 6.87
N VAL A 84 -2.20 0.17 6.71
CA VAL A 84 -3.08 -0.96 6.33
C VAL A 84 -2.68 -1.64 5.03
N ASP A 85 -2.24 -0.89 4.02
CA ASP A 85 -1.80 -1.44 2.73
C ASP A 85 -0.63 -2.43 2.88
N PHE A 86 0.16 -2.30 3.96
CA PHE A 86 1.31 -3.16 4.25
C PHE A 86 1.04 -4.20 5.34
N SER A 87 -0.21 -4.51 5.65
CA SER A 87 -0.60 -5.50 6.66
C SER A 87 0.04 -6.88 6.42
N TYR A 88 0.28 -7.22 5.16
CA TYR A 88 0.99 -8.43 4.78
C TYR A 88 2.48 -8.42 5.20
N GLU A 89 3.18 -7.28 5.03
CA GLU A 89 4.56 -7.10 5.51
C GLU A 89 4.61 -7.26 7.04
N VAL A 90 3.61 -6.68 7.74
CA VAL A 90 3.45 -6.83 9.19
C VAL A 90 3.30 -8.30 9.56
N SER A 91 2.37 -9.04 8.95
CA SER A 91 2.13 -10.46 9.26
C SER A 91 3.38 -11.32 9.08
N ARG A 92 4.18 -11.08 8.04
CA ARG A 92 5.46 -11.78 7.81
C ARG A 92 6.49 -11.48 8.88
N ALA A 93 6.65 -10.21 9.23
CA ALA A 93 7.56 -9.78 10.29
C ALA A 93 7.19 -10.40 11.64
N LEU A 94 5.89 -10.42 11.97
CA LEU A 94 5.37 -11.04 13.20
C LEU A 94 5.72 -12.53 13.28
N SER A 95 5.67 -13.28 12.17
CA SER A 95 5.99 -14.72 12.15
C SER A 95 7.43 -15.06 12.53
N ALA A 96 8.34 -14.08 12.42
CA ALA A 96 9.74 -14.22 12.78
C ALA A 96 10.03 -13.86 14.25
N CYS A 97 9.03 -13.35 14.99
CA CYS A 97 9.15 -12.86 16.36
C CYS A 97 8.53 -13.81 17.39
N GLU A 98 8.90 -13.61 18.66
CA GLU A 98 8.28 -14.18 19.85
C GLU A 98 7.56 -13.11 20.70
N GLY A 99 7.87 -11.82 20.48
CA GLY A 99 7.23 -10.70 21.19
C GLY A 99 6.98 -9.50 20.30
N ALA A 100 6.06 -8.63 20.73
CA ALA A 100 5.74 -7.37 20.06
C ALA A 100 5.65 -6.23 21.08
N LEU A 101 6.30 -5.11 20.79
CA LEU A 101 6.09 -3.86 21.51
C LEU A 101 4.90 -3.16 20.87
N LEU A 102 3.81 -2.97 21.60
CA LEU A 102 2.64 -2.23 21.17
C LEU A 102 2.78 -0.77 21.60
N VAL A 103 3.16 0.09 20.66
CA VAL A 103 3.38 1.52 20.94
C VAL A 103 2.09 2.30 20.71
N VAL A 104 1.63 2.97 21.76
CA VAL A 104 0.42 3.81 21.73
C VAL A 104 0.77 5.22 22.19
N ASP A 105 0.33 6.23 21.44
CA ASP A 105 0.51 7.63 21.76
C ASP A 105 -0.36 8.01 22.98
N ALA A 106 0.25 8.60 24.00
CA ALA A 106 -0.43 9.01 25.23
C ALA A 106 -1.51 10.11 25.03
N SER A 107 -1.47 10.83 23.91
CA SER A 107 -2.42 11.89 23.58
C SER A 107 -3.53 11.43 22.63
N GLN A 108 -3.23 10.46 21.74
CA GLN A 108 -4.19 9.97 20.75
C GLN A 108 -4.91 8.70 21.20
N GLY A 109 -4.24 7.84 21.99
CA GLY A 109 -4.79 6.58 22.48
C GLY A 109 -4.87 5.48 21.40
N VAL A 110 -5.77 4.52 21.60
CA VAL A 110 -5.94 3.36 20.71
C VAL A 110 -6.60 3.79 19.39
N GLU A 111 -5.99 3.45 18.25
CA GLU A 111 -6.44 3.75 16.89
C GLU A 111 -6.76 2.46 16.11
N ALA A 112 -7.40 2.55 14.93
CA ALA A 112 -7.84 1.37 14.15
C ALA A 112 -6.69 0.42 13.82
N GLN A 113 -5.54 0.94 13.39
CA GLN A 113 -4.36 0.12 13.10
C GLN A 113 -3.74 -0.50 14.37
N THR A 114 -3.87 0.17 15.53
CA THR A 114 -3.47 -0.41 16.82
C THR A 114 -4.26 -1.69 17.08
N VAL A 115 -5.58 -1.63 16.88
CA VAL A 115 -6.48 -2.78 17.05
C VAL A 115 -6.12 -3.90 16.06
N ALA A 116 -6.02 -3.58 14.77
CA ALA A 116 -5.73 -4.55 13.73
C ALA A 116 -4.37 -5.26 13.93
N ASN A 117 -3.31 -4.50 14.19
CA ASN A 117 -1.97 -5.04 14.42
C ASN A 117 -1.90 -5.89 15.70
N THR A 118 -2.66 -5.51 16.74
CA THR A 118 -2.77 -6.30 17.97
C THR A 118 -3.41 -7.67 17.70
N PHE A 119 -4.50 -7.71 16.93
CA PHE A 119 -5.14 -8.99 16.56
C PHE A 119 -4.21 -9.85 15.70
N LEU A 120 -3.47 -9.26 14.77
CA LEU A 120 -2.46 -10.00 14.00
C LEU A 120 -1.37 -10.58 14.90
N ALA A 121 -0.84 -9.80 15.84
CA ALA A 121 0.18 -10.27 16.80
C ALA A 121 -0.35 -11.39 17.71
N ALA A 122 -1.58 -11.26 18.19
CA ALA A 122 -2.27 -12.30 18.97
C ALA A 122 -2.48 -13.58 18.14
N GLY A 123 -2.87 -13.46 16.85
CA GLY A 123 -3.00 -14.60 15.93
C GLY A 123 -1.70 -15.37 15.72
N HIS A 124 -0.55 -14.71 15.83
CA HIS A 124 0.78 -15.32 15.83
C HIS A 124 1.26 -15.79 17.21
N ASN A 125 0.43 -15.71 18.26
CA ASN A 125 0.75 -16.06 19.64
C ASN A 125 1.97 -15.30 20.21
N LEU A 126 2.14 -14.03 19.83
CA LEU A 126 3.22 -13.20 20.36
C LEU A 126 2.89 -12.68 21.76
N THR A 127 3.91 -12.55 22.60
CA THR A 127 3.79 -11.79 23.85
C THR A 127 3.77 -10.31 23.54
N ILE A 128 2.67 -9.63 23.83
CA ILE A 128 2.48 -8.21 23.56
C ILE A 128 2.85 -7.40 24.81
N ILE A 129 3.76 -6.43 24.66
CA ILE A 129 4.20 -5.53 25.72
C ILE A 129 3.67 -4.13 25.40
N PRO A 130 2.69 -3.61 26.17
CA PRO A 130 2.17 -2.26 25.97
C PRO A 130 3.21 -1.20 26.34
N VAL A 131 3.40 -0.22 25.44
CA VAL A 131 4.31 0.91 25.61
C VAL A 131 3.53 2.20 25.28
N ILE A 132 3.31 3.04 26.28
CA ILE A 132 2.62 4.33 26.12
C ILE A 132 3.67 5.40 25.91
N ASN A 133 3.72 5.94 24.70
CA ASN A 133 4.72 6.89 24.24
C ASN A 133 4.21 8.35 24.27
N LYS A 134 5.14 9.29 24.16
CA LYS A 134 4.90 10.74 24.13
C LYS A 134 4.29 11.27 25.44
N ILE A 135 4.68 10.71 26.58
CA ILE A 135 4.21 11.18 27.90
C ILE A 135 4.71 12.60 28.25
N ASP A 136 5.65 13.12 27.47
CA ASP A 136 6.17 14.49 27.56
C ASP A 136 5.22 15.55 26.98
N LEU A 137 4.20 15.15 26.24
CA LEU A 137 3.24 16.08 25.67
C LEU A 137 2.26 16.62 26.73
N PRO A 138 1.88 17.92 26.66
CA PRO A 138 0.89 18.50 27.60
C PRO A 138 -0.49 17.82 27.54
N ALA A 139 -0.85 17.24 26.38
CA ALA A 139 -2.11 16.55 26.16
C ALA A 139 -2.05 15.04 26.48
N ALA A 140 -0.95 14.56 27.09
CA ALA A 140 -0.79 13.15 27.41
C ALA A 140 -1.73 12.72 28.54
N GLU A 141 -2.52 11.66 28.32
CA GLU A 141 -3.41 11.05 29.31
C GLU A 141 -3.09 9.54 29.49
N PRO A 142 -1.94 9.16 30.07
CA PRO A 142 -1.50 7.77 30.12
C PRO A 142 -2.49 6.82 30.80
N ASN A 143 -3.16 7.25 31.86
CA ASN A 143 -4.13 6.40 32.57
C ASN A 143 -5.34 6.07 31.72
N LYS A 144 -5.85 7.05 30.97
CA LYS A 144 -6.96 6.86 30.02
C LYS A 144 -6.57 5.90 28.89
N VAL A 145 -5.30 5.98 28.43
CA VAL A 145 -4.79 5.08 27.39
C VAL A 145 -4.63 3.66 27.93
N LYS A 146 -4.23 3.47 29.20
CA LYS A 146 -4.24 2.15 29.87
C LYS A 146 -5.63 1.53 29.87
N GLU A 147 -6.66 2.29 30.31
CA GLU A 147 -8.07 1.84 30.28
C GLU A 147 -8.53 1.45 28.87
N GLN A 148 -8.11 2.20 27.84
CA GLN A 148 -8.43 1.86 26.43
C GLN A 148 -7.74 0.57 25.98
N ILE A 149 -6.48 0.35 26.33
CA ILE A 149 -5.75 -0.88 26.01
C ILE A 149 -6.45 -2.08 26.62
N GLU A 150 -6.87 -1.99 27.89
CA GLU A 150 -7.59 -3.06 28.58
C GLU A 150 -8.97 -3.32 28.00
N SER A 151 -9.78 -2.26 27.80
CA SER A 151 -11.17 -2.39 27.38
C SER A 151 -11.31 -2.77 25.91
N VAL A 152 -10.44 -2.23 25.01
CA VAL A 152 -10.54 -2.43 23.56
C VAL A 152 -9.74 -3.62 23.08
N LEU A 153 -8.54 -3.82 23.63
CA LEU A 153 -7.61 -4.85 23.16
C LEU A 153 -7.58 -6.09 24.07
N ALA A 154 -8.22 -6.03 25.23
CA ALA A 154 -8.20 -7.07 26.24
C ALA A 154 -6.77 -7.46 26.68
N ILE A 155 -5.84 -6.49 26.70
CA ILE A 155 -4.47 -6.67 27.13
C ILE A 155 -4.30 -5.99 28.50
N PRO A 156 -3.79 -6.68 29.54
CA PRO A 156 -3.47 -6.03 30.81
C PRO A 156 -2.51 -4.87 30.63
N ALA A 157 -2.86 -3.68 31.12
CA ALA A 157 -2.08 -2.47 30.94
C ALA A 157 -1.58 -1.82 32.24
N ASP A 158 -1.81 -2.47 33.39
CA ASP A 158 -1.27 -2.00 34.68
C ASP A 158 0.24 -1.79 34.60
N ASP A 159 0.96 -2.78 34.02
CA ASP A 159 2.41 -2.80 33.82
C ASP A 159 2.85 -2.17 32.48
N ALA A 160 2.00 -1.38 31.82
CA ALA A 160 2.37 -0.68 30.59
C ALA A 160 3.52 0.31 30.85
N LEU A 161 4.51 0.27 29.96
CA LEU A 161 5.69 1.12 30.07
C LEU A 161 5.36 2.54 29.62
N LEU A 162 5.72 3.52 30.43
CA LEU A 162 5.49 4.94 30.15
C LEU A 162 6.79 5.57 29.66
N ILE A 163 6.81 6.03 28.41
CA ILE A 163 8.02 6.53 27.76
C ILE A 163 7.84 7.85 27.02
N SER A 164 8.94 8.53 26.80
CA SER A 164 9.10 9.50 25.72
C SER A 164 10.27 9.06 24.84
N ALA A 165 9.98 8.47 23.69
CA ALA A 165 11.01 8.10 22.73
C ALA A 165 11.84 9.30 22.27
N LYS A 166 11.21 10.49 22.17
CA LYS A 166 11.88 11.74 21.80
C LYS A 166 12.96 12.16 22.82
N SER A 167 12.68 12.09 24.12
CA SER A 167 13.61 12.50 25.18
C SER A 167 14.47 11.34 25.69
N GLY A 168 14.15 10.09 25.35
CA GLY A 168 14.80 8.88 25.87
C GLY A 168 14.29 8.41 27.25
N LEU A 169 13.31 9.13 27.83
CA LEU A 169 12.74 8.78 29.12
C LEU A 169 12.04 7.42 29.08
N GLY A 170 12.36 6.50 30.02
CA GLY A 170 11.76 5.19 30.16
C GLY A 170 12.17 4.16 29.09
N VAL A 171 13.04 4.49 28.14
CA VAL A 171 13.45 3.57 27.06
C VAL A 171 14.33 2.42 27.57
N GLU A 172 15.13 2.66 28.62
CA GLU A 172 15.89 1.57 29.27
C GLU A 172 14.95 0.51 29.87
N ASP A 173 13.83 0.92 30.45
CA ASP A 173 12.85 -0.01 31.00
C ASP A 173 12.18 -0.85 29.88
N VAL A 174 12.08 -0.32 28.65
CA VAL A 174 11.63 -1.09 27.48
C VAL A 174 12.63 -2.21 27.16
N LEU A 175 13.95 -1.92 27.16
CA LEU A 175 14.99 -2.93 26.93
C LEU A 175 14.97 -4.02 28.00
N GLU A 176 14.83 -3.66 29.28
CA GLU A 176 14.70 -4.62 30.36
C GLU A 176 13.40 -5.45 30.26
N ALA A 177 12.30 -4.83 29.87
CA ALA A 177 11.04 -5.54 29.66
C ALA A 177 11.12 -6.53 28.49
N ILE A 178 11.82 -6.20 27.40
CA ILE A 178 12.10 -7.14 26.30
C ILE A 178 12.85 -8.36 26.83
N VAL A 179 13.92 -8.15 27.59
CA VAL A 179 14.71 -9.23 28.18
C VAL A 179 13.87 -10.12 29.11
N ALA A 180 13.04 -9.51 29.96
CA ALA A 180 12.28 -10.22 30.99
C ALA A 180 11.00 -10.89 30.46
N ARG A 181 10.28 -10.26 29.52
CA ARG A 181 8.91 -10.65 29.13
C ARG A 181 8.83 -11.37 27.79
N VAL A 182 9.74 -11.08 26.82
CA VAL A 182 9.72 -11.77 25.52
C VAL A 182 10.19 -13.21 25.70
N PRO A 183 9.42 -14.22 25.25
CA PRO A 183 9.79 -15.63 25.39
C PRO A 183 11.08 -15.97 24.64
N LEU A 184 11.71 -17.05 25.10
CA LEU A 184 12.87 -17.64 24.43
C LEU A 184 12.45 -18.20 23.07
N PRO A 185 13.32 -18.14 22.05
CA PRO A 185 13.11 -18.86 20.82
C PRO A 185 13.09 -20.39 21.11
N LYS A 186 12.17 -21.08 20.46
CA LYS A 186 12.06 -22.54 20.53
C LYS A 186 13.00 -23.18 19.51
N GLY A 187 13.32 -24.45 19.71
CA GLY A 187 14.19 -25.25 18.82
C GLY A 187 15.63 -25.35 19.32
N SER A 188 16.34 -26.34 18.81
CA SER A 188 17.74 -26.64 19.17
C SER A 188 18.62 -26.61 17.93
N ALA A 189 19.88 -26.18 18.07
CA ALA A 189 20.88 -26.28 17.00
C ALA A 189 21.19 -27.73 16.58
N ALA A 190 20.87 -28.72 17.43
CA ALA A 190 21.05 -30.14 17.12
C ALA A 190 19.92 -30.73 16.26
N ASP A 191 18.79 -30.05 16.15
CA ASP A 191 17.66 -30.49 15.33
C ASP A 191 18.00 -30.36 13.81
N PRO A 192 17.24 -31.02 12.93
CA PRO A 192 17.31 -30.76 11.49
C PRO A 192 17.00 -29.28 11.18
N LEU A 193 17.68 -28.72 10.18
CA LEU A 193 17.49 -27.31 9.80
C LEU A 193 16.07 -27.03 9.33
N GLN A 194 15.45 -26.04 9.95
CA GLN A 194 14.21 -25.41 9.51
C GLN A 194 14.36 -23.90 9.65
N ALA A 195 14.48 -23.17 8.54
CA ALA A 195 14.51 -21.73 8.56
C ALA A 195 13.40 -21.15 7.66
N LEU A 196 12.63 -20.22 8.20
CA LEU A 196 11.53 -19.55 7.51
C LEU A 196 12.06 -18.34 6.74
N ILE A 197 11.80 -18.28 5.44
CA ILE A 197 12.06 -17.08 4.63
C ILE A 197 10.93 -16.08 4.90
N PHE A 198 11.23 -14.95 5.54
CA PHE A 198 10.22 -13.93 5.84
C PHE A 198 10.38 -12.66 5.00
N ASP A 199 11.56 -12.41 4.38
CA ASP A 199 11.79 -11.34 3.41
C ASP A 199 12.90 -11.72 2.43
N SER A 200 13.03 -10.95 1.34
CA SER A 200 14.12 -11.09 0.38
C SER A 200 14.33 -9.79 -0.39
N TRP A 201 15.56 -9.61 -0.92
CA TRP A 201 15.84 -8.55 -1.88
C TRP A 201 16.80 -9.05 -2.95
N PHE A 202 16.84 -8.36 -4.07
CA PHE A 202 17.75 -8.67 -5.15
C PHE A 202 18.98 -7.76 -5.12
N ASP A 203 20.14 -8.38 -5.13
CA ASP A 203 21.45 -7.71 -5.30
C ASP A 203 21.99 -8.04 -6.68
N ILE A 204 22.42 -7.03 -7.44
CA ILE A 204 22.86 -7.19 -8.84
C ILE A 204 24.07 -8.13 -8.94
N TYR A 205 24.91 -8.18 -7.91
CA TYR A 205 26.14 -8.97 -7.90
C TYR A 205 25.97 -10.35 -7.24
N ARG A 206 25.04 -10.46 -6.28
CA ARG A 206 24.87 -11.63 -5.40
C ARG A 206 23.62 -12.43 -5.67
N GLY A 207 22.74 -11.94 -6.57
CA GLY A 207 21.44 -12.54 -6.82
C GLY A 207 20.43 -12.25 -5.68
N ALA A 208 19.47 -13.14 -5.48
CA ALA A 208 18.52 -12.99 -4.40
C ALA A 208 19.19 -13.27 -3.04
N VAL A 209 19.09 -12.31 -2.13
CA VAL A 209 19.47 -12.42 -0.73
C VAL A 209 18.20 -12.69 0.06
N ILE A 210 18.15 -13.81 0.77
CA ILE A 210 16.97 -14.20 1.56
C ILE A 210 17.20 -13.88 3.04
N LEU A 211 16.21 -13.26 3.68
CA LEU A 211 16.15 -13.08 5.13
C LEU A 211 15.43 -14.26 5.75
N VAL A 212 16.09 -14.89 6.71
CA VAL A 212 15.59 -16.09 7.35
C VAL A 212 15.52 -15.96 8.86
N ARG A 213 14.51 -16.60 9.42
CA ARG A 213 14.39 -16.90 10.85
C ARG A 213 14.68 -18.39 11.05
N VAL A 214 15.80 -18.74 11.64
CA VAL A 214 16.12 -20.13 11.96
C VAL A 214 15.25 -20.58 13.13
N LYS A 215 14.28 -21.47 12.86
CA LYS A 215 13.37 -22.04 13.88
C LYS A 215 13.98 -23.24 14.57
N ALA A 216 14.74 -24.07 13.85
CA ALA A 216 15.44 -25.25 14.36
C ALA A 216 16.70 -25.51 13.54
N GLY A 217 17.66 -26.21 14.12
CA GLY A 217 18.90 -26.59 13.46
C GLY A 217 19.92 -25.45 13.35
N ARG A 218 20.82 -25.61 12.38
CA ARG A 218 21.92 -24.68 12.08
C ARG A 218 22.15 -24.64 10.58
N VAL A 219 22.42 -23.46 10.04
CA VAL A 219 22.92 -23.28 8.67
C VAL A 219 24.31 -22.66 8.70
N ALA A 220 25.22 -23.15 7.87
CA ALA A 220 26.61 -22.70 7.79
C ALA A 220 27.02 -22.42 6.34
N ASN A 221 28.15 -21.70 6.17
CA ASN A 221 28.74 -21.49 4.85
C ASN A 221 29.07 -22.84 4.19
N HIS A 222 28.91 -22.90 2.87
CA HIS A 222 29.12 -24.09 2.03
C HIS A 222 28.15 -25.26 2.28
N MET A 223 27.14 -25.08 3.13
CA MET A 223 26.08 -26.08 3.33
C MET A 223 25.16 -26.16 2.12
N LYS A 224 24.78 -27.38 1.74
CA LYS A 224 23.75 -27.59 0.72
C LYS A 224 22.37 -27.45 1.35
N ILE A 225 21.64 -26.46 0.91
CA ILE A 225 20.27 -26.17 1.35
C ILE A 225 19.26 -26.44 0.25
N LYS A 226 18.05 -26.74 0.66
CA LYS A 226 16.90 -26.94 -0.24
C LYS A 226 15.78 -25.98 0.14
N LEU A 227 15.22 -25.29 -0.85
CA LEU A 227 13.98 -24.53 -0.74
C LEU A 227 12.82 -25.47 -1.00
N VAL A 228 11.96 -25.71 0.01
CA VAL A 228 10.98 -26.79 -0.03
C VAL A 228 9.89 -26.56 -1.07
N ALA A 229 9.31 -25.34 -1.15
CA ALA A 229 8.22 -25.03 -2.09
C ALA A 229 8.70 -24.99 -3.54
N GLY A 230 9.94 -24.56 -3.78
CA GLY A 230 10.55 -24.50 -5.10
C GLY A 230 11.20 -25.79 -5.56
N ASP A 231 11.39 -26.76 -4.66
CA ASP A 231 12.13 -28.02 -4.86
C ASP A 231 13.54 -27.82 -5.47
N GLN A 232 14.18 -26.67 -5.14
CA GLN A 232 15.47 -26.28 -5.66
C GLN A 232 16.55 -26.40 -4.59
N THR A 233 17.75 -26.86 -5.00
CA THR A 233 18.91 -27.01 -4.13
C THR A 233 19.96 -25.97 -4.47
N TYR A 234 20.54 -25.35 -3.44
CA TYR A 234 21.56 -24.33 -3.53
C TYR A 234 22.70 -24.61 -2.54
N GLU A 235 23.86 -24.04 -2.79
CA GLU A 235 24.95 -24.01 -1.84
C GLU A 235 25.03 -22.61 -1.19
N VAL A 236 25.15 -22.55 0.12
CA VAL A 236 25.31 -21.29 0.85
C VAL A 236 26.71 -20.71 0.57
N GLU A 237 26.75 -19.58 -0.13
CA GLU A 237 28.01 -18.88 -0.41
C GLU A 237 28.42 -17.99 0.77
N GLN A 238 27.45 -17.29 1.35
CA GLN A 238 27.65 -16.40 2.48
C GLN A 238 26.37 -16.30 3.31
N LEU A 239 26.55 -16.17 4.61
CA LEU A 239 25.46 -15.82 5.51
C LEU A 239 25.91 -14.75 6.50
N GLY A 240 24.96 -14.11 7.15
CA GLY A 240 25.27 -13.04 8.08
C GLY A 240 24.04 -12.42 8.72
N THR A 241 24.25 -11.29 9.34
CA THR A 241 23.21 -10.51 10.02
C THR A 241 23.31 -9.03 9.67
N LEU A 242 22.27 -8.28 9.92
CA LEU A 242 22.24 -6.81 9.75
C LEU A 242 22.41 -6.13 11.12
N THR A 243 23.42 -5.22 11.26
CA THR A 243 23.77 -4.53 12.52
C THR A 243 24.15 -3.05 12.35
N PRO A 244 23.37 -2.15 11.87
CA PRO A 244 22.48 -2.10 10.72
C PRO A 244 23.12 -2.50 9.38
N LYS A 245 24.46 -2.43 9.29
CA LYS A 245 25.19 -2.87 8.08
C LYS A 245 25.31 -4.41 8.05
N PRO A 246 25.38 -5.01 6.85
CA PRO A 246 25.60 -6.44 6.73
C PRO A 246 26.93 -6.87 7.37
N VAL A 247 26.87 -7.83 8.27
CA VAL A 247 28.05 -8.46 8.89
C VAL A 247 28.00 -9.95 8.57
N ALA A 248 29.06 -10.45 7.94
CA ALA A 248 29.21 -11.87 7.63
C ALA A 248 29.40 -12.70 8.92
N LEU A 249 28.81 -13.88 8.93
CA LEU A 249 28.93 -14.86 10.00
C LEU A 249 29.35 -16.21 9.42
N GLU A 250 29.85 -17.12 10.26
CA GLU A 250 30.15 -18.49 9.86
C GLU A 250 28.89 -19.36 9.84
N ASP A 251 27.94 -19.09 10.75
CA ASP A 251 26.70 -19.84 10.92
C ASP A 251 25.57 -19.00 11.48
N LEU A 252 24.33 -19.54 11.33
CA LEU A 252 23.14 -19.11 12.02
C LEU A 252 22.51 -20.34 12.68
N GLU A 253 22.18 -20.22 13.97
CA GLU A 253 21.59 -21.28 14.79
C GLU A 253 20.12 -21.02 15.11
N ALA A 254 19.45 -22.04 15.65
CA ALA A 254 18.08 -21.91 16.13
C ALA A 254 17.91 -20.68 17.03
N GLY A 255 16.96 -19.83 16.71
CA GLY A 255 16.77 -18.54 17.36
C GLY A 255 17.31 -17.34 16.58
N ASP A 256 18.24 -17.53 15.66
CA ASP A 256 18.83 -16.42 14.91
C ASP A 256 17.93 -15.88 13.81
N VAL A 257 18.09 -14.58 13.55
CA VAL A 257 17.62 -13.88 12.38
C VAL A 257 18.84 -13.42 11.58
N GLY A 258 18.86 -13.70 10.28
CA GLY A 258 19.97 -13.35 9.43
C GLY A 258 19.66 -13.48 7.95
N PHE A 259 20.65 -13.22 7.10
CA PHE A 259 20.53 -13.36 5.66
C PHE A 259 21.36 -14.53 5.14
N ILE A 260 20.92 -15.12 4.02
CA ILE A 260 21.63 -16.16 3.27
C ILE A 260 21.76 -15.70 1.83
N ILE A 261 22.97 -15.86 1.29
CA ILE A 261 23.32 -15.67 -0.13
C ILE A 261 23.70 -17.04 -0.68
N ALA A 262 23.02 -17.50 -1.72
CA ALA A 262 23.20 -18.83 -2.28
C ALA A 262 23.09 -18.82 -3.82
N ASN A 263 23.51 -17.73 -4.48
CA ASN A 263 23.48 -17.55 -5.94
C ASN A 263 22.10 -17.88 -6.57
N ILE A 264 21.03 -17.51 -5.89
CA ILE A 264 19.66 -17.67 -6.38
C ILE A 264 19.42 -16.59 -7.44
N LYS A 265 19.38 -17.00 -8.71
CA LYS A 265 19.31 -16.06 -9.85
C LYS A 265 17.95 -15.43 -10.05
N ARG A 266 16.89 -16.11 -9.63
CA ARG A 266 15.51 -15.62 -9.77
C ARG A 266 14.86 -15.53 -8.39
N VAL A 267 14.36 -14.34 -8.04
CA VAL A 267 13.63 -14.13 -6.78
C VAL A 267 12.38 -15.01 -6.69
N ALA A 268 11.77 -15.32 -7.83
CA ALA A 268 10.65 -16.26 -7.89
C ALA A 268 10.96 -17.66 -7.32
N ASP A 269 12.23 -18.04 -7.26
CA ASP A 269 12.67 -19.30 -6.69
C ASP A 269 12.79 -19.22 -5.15
N ALA A 270 12.97 -18.01 -4.59
CA ALA A 270 13.04 -17.73 -3.16
C ALA A 270 11.71 -17.15 -2.65
N ARG A 271 10.67 -17.98 -2.65
CA ARG A 271 9.32 -17.54 -2.26
C ARG A 271 9.28 -17.19 -0.76
N MET A 272 8.66 -16.08 -0.45
CA MET A 272 8.40 -15.71 0.94
C MET A 272 7.44 -16.72 1.58
N GLY A 273 7.74 -17.11 2.82
CA GLY A 273 7.04 -18.19 3.52
C GLY A 273 7.55 -19.58 3.20
N ASP A 274 8.53 -19.72 2.28
CA ASP A 274 9.17 -21.00 2.03
C ASP A 274 10.10 -21.39 3.19
N THR A 275 10.37 -22.67 3.28
CA THR A 275 11.24 -23.26 4.30
C THR A 275 12.57 -23.65 3.68
N VAL A 276 13.66 -23.19 4.30
CA VAL A 276 15.02 -23.63 4.02
C VAL A 276 15.33 -24.83 4.91
N ILE A 277 15.72 -25.94 4.30
CA ILE A 277 16.15 -27.17 4.98
C ILE A 277 17.52 -27.61 4.50
N GLU A 278 18.18 -28.46 5.29
CA GLU A 278 19.39 -29.15 4.87
C GLU A 278 19.05 -30.30 3.91
N VAL A 279 19.87 -30.50 2.85
CA VAL A 279 19.63 -31.57 1.86
C VAL A 279 19.82 -32.95 2.49
N ASP A 280 20.86 -33.11 3.31
CA ASP A 280 21.25 -34.41 3.87
C ASP A 280 20.39 -34.82 5.09
N ARG A 281 19.70 -33.85 5.72
CA ARG A 281 18.79 -34.06 6.88
C ARG A 281 17.46 -33.35 6.65
N PRO A 282 16.60 -33.88 5.77
CA PRO A 282 15.36 -33.20 5.43
C PRO A 282 14.41 -33.06 6.64
N ALA A 283 13.76 -31.90 6.71
CA ALA A 283 12.77 -31.58 7.71
C ALA A 283 11.44 -31.21 7.06
N PRO A 284 10.29 -31.30 7.74
CA PRO A 284 9.00 -30.86 7.20
C PRO A 284 8.98 -29.36 6.96
N ALA A 285 8.18 -28.91 5.98
CA ALA A 285 7.96 -27.50 5.75
C ALA A 285 7.29 -26.82 6.96
N LEU A 286 7.71 -25.60 7.26
CA LEU A 286 7.01 -24.74 8.19
C LEU A 286 5.69 -24.24 7.56
N PRO A 287 4.71 -23.81 8.35
CA PRO A 287 3.55 -23.10 7.81
C PRO A 287 4.03 -21.89 7.02
N GLY A 288 3.67 -21.85 5.73
CA GLY A 288 4.01 -20.74 4.85
C GLY A 288 3.02 -19.58 5.00
N PHE A 289 3.19 -18.57 4.15
CA PHE A 289 2.27 -17.44 4.05
C PHE A 289 1.22 -17.67 2.98
N GLU A 290 0.04 -17.10 3.16
CA GLU A 290 -0.97 -17.06 2.11
C GLU A 290 -0.45 -16.24 0.92
N ALA A 291 -0.83 -16.64 -0.30
CA ALA A 291 -0.46 -15.89 -1.49
C ALA A 291 -1.13 -14.51 -1.48
N ILE A 292 -0.33 -13.47 -1.68
CA ILE A 292 -0.82 -12.11 -1.79
C ILE A 292 -1.64 -11.98 -3.07
N LYS A 293 -2.82 -11.35 -2.95
CA LYS A 293 -3.63 -10.98 -4.09
C LYS A 293 -3.72 -9.46 -4.15
N PRO A 294 -3.28 -8.84 -5.25
CA PRO A 294 -3.50 -7.42 -5.45
C PRO A 294 -4.98 -7.07 -5.35
N MET A 295 -5.30 -5.96 -4.71
CA MET A 295 -6.67 -5.46 -4.52
C MET A 295 -6.99 -4.28 -5.43
N VAL A 296 -5.99 -3.47 -5.77
CA VAL A 296 -6.11 -2.27 -6.60
C VAL A 296 -5.30 -2.45 -7.87
N PHE A 297 -5.85 -2.04 -9.01
CA PHE A 297 -5.23 -2.18 -10.33
C PHE A 297 -5.26 -0.85 -11.08
N ALA A 298 -4.12 -0.47 -11.67
CA ALA A 298 -4.02 0.69 -12.55
C ALA A 298 -3.12 0.39 -13.76
N GLY A 299 -3.37 1.04 -14.86
CA GLY A 299 -2.48 1.03 -16.02
C GLY A 299 -1.38 2.08 -15.84
N LEU A 300 -0.13 1.69 -16.08
CA LEU A 300 1.03 2.59 -16.12
C LEU A 300 1.53 2.67 -17.56
N PHE A 301 1.50 3.87 -18.13
CA PHE A 301 1.88 4.11 -19.53
C PHE A 301 3.00 5.15 -19.57
N PRO A 302 4.08 4.91 -20.35
CA PRO A 302 5.11 5.92 -20.50
C PRO A 302 4.59 7.09 -21.35
N VAL A 303 5.02 8.32 -21.01
CA VAL A 303 4.67 9.51 -21.79
C VAL A 303 5.32 9.46 -23.19
N LEU A 304 6.52 8.92 -23.28
CA LEU A 304 7.24 8.72 -24.55
C LEU A 304 7.22 7.23 -24.91
N ALA A 305 6.91 6.89 -26.15
CA ALA A 305 6.87 5.50 -26.61
C ALA A 305 8.21 4.77 -26.46
N ASP A 306 9.32 5.50 -26.57
CA ASP A 306 10.69 4.95 -26.41
C ASP A 306 10.97 4.51 -24.97
N ASP A 307 10.21 4.99 -23.98
CA ASP A 307 10.36 4.61 -22.57
C ASP A 307 9.66 3.28 -22.21
N TYR A 308 9.03 2.58 -23.17
CA TYR A 308 8.34 1.31 -22.90
C TYR A 308 9.28 0.21 -22.41
N GLU A 309 10.41 -0.01 -23.08
CA GLU A 309 11.41 -0.99 -22.66
C GLU A 309 12.09 -0.61 -21.33
N PRO A 310 12.54 0.65 -21.13
CA PRO A 310 12.98 1.11 -19.81
C PRO A 310 11.96 0.89 -18.70
N LEU A 311 10.67 1.14 -18.96
CA LEU A 311 9.58 0.90 -17.99
C LEU A 311 9.45 -0.58 -17.65
N ARG A 312 9.49 -1.48 -18.65
CA ARG A 312 9.44 -2.92 -18.43
C ARG A 312 10.60 -3.39 -17.51
N ASP A 313 11.80 -2.91 -17.77
CA ASP A 313 12.97 -3.27 -16.99
C ASP A 313 12.91 -2.73 -15.56
N ALA A 314 12.39 -1.51 -15.38
CA ALA A 314 12.17 -0.90 -14.08
C ALA A 314 11.11 -1.66 -13.25
N LEU A 315 9.97 -2.00 -13.88
CA LEU A 315 8.91 -2.81 -13.22
C LEU A 315 9.45 -4.19 -12.82
N GLY A 316 10.27 -4.82 -13.67
CA GLY A 316 10.93 -6.08 -13.35
C GLY A 316 11.84 -5.97 -12.13
N LYS A 317 12.65 -4.91 -12.03
CA LYS A 317 13.51 -4.64 -10.86
C LYS A 317 12.71 -4.35 -9.60
N LEU A 318 11.61 -3.62 -9.69
CA LEU A 318 10.72 -3.38 -8.54
C LEU A 318 10.09 -4.68 -8.05
N GLN A 319 9.59 -5.52 -8.94
CA GLN A 319 8.98 -6.81 -8.60
C GLN A 319 9.95 -7.76 -7.89
N LEU A 320 11.26 -7.68 -8.21
CA LEU A 320 12.28 -8.45 -7.51
C LEU A 320 12.36 -8.12 -6.01
N ASN A 321 12.03 -6.88 -5.63
CA ASN A 321 12.11 -6.39 -4.26
C ASN A 321 10.73 -6.25 -3.58
N ASP A 322 9.64 -6.52 -4.32
CA ASP A 322 8.28 -6.37 -3.86
C ASP A 322 7.40 -7.51 -4.39
N ALA A 323 7.21 -8.54 -3.57
CA ALA A 323 6.42 -9.72 -3.93
C ALA A 323 4.92 -9.45 -4.04
N ALA A 324 4.45 -8.31 -3.55
CA ALA A 324 3.05 -7.91 -3.63
C ALA A 324 2.72 -7.19 -4.95
N PHE A 325 3.76 -6.75 -5.65
CA PHE A 325 3.62 -6.05 -6.91
C PHE A 325 3.50 -7.02 -8.09
N PHE A 326 2.47 -6.82 -8.90
CA PHE A 326 2.20 -7.59 -10.12
C PHE A 326 2.09 -6.66 -11.32
N TYR A 327 2.57 -7.09 -12.49
CA TYR A 327 2.36 -6.35 -13.74
C TYR A 327 2.23 -7.30 -14.94
N GLU A 328 1.45 -6.89 -15.91
CA GLU A 328 1.28 -7.55 -17.21
C GLU A 328 1.22 -6.49 -18.33
N PRO A 329 1.64 -6.81 -19.56
CA PRO A 329 1.50 -5.90 -20.68
C PRO A 329 0.04 -5.48 -20.92
N GLU A 330 -0.19 -4.19 -21.13
CA GLU A 330 -1.49 -3.61 -21.50
C GLU A 330 -1.32 -2.71 -22.72
N ASN A 331 -2.32 -2.69 -23.60
CA ASN A 331 -2.37 -1.80 -24.74
C ASN A 331 -3.63 -0.96 -24.68
N SER A 332 -3.46 0.36 -24.72
CA SER A 332 -4.53 1.35 -24.79
C SER A 332 -4.57 1.99 -26.17
N VAL A 333 -5.76 2.15 -26.73
CA VAL A 333 -5.94 2.84 -28.00
C VAL A 333 -5.52 4.30 -27.90
N ALA A 334 -5.71 4.91 -26.72
CA ALA A 334 -5.38 6.32 -26.47
C ALA A 334 -3.92 6.54 -26.07
N LEU A 335 -3.32 5.63 -25.28
CA LEU A 335 -2.00 5.81 -24.63
C LEU A 335 -0.91 4.92 -25.24
N GLY A 336 -1.25 3.96 -26.12
CA GLY A 336 -0.30 3.01 -26.69
C GLY A 336 0.05 1.86 -25.73
N PHE A 337 1.30 1.42 -25.79
CA PHE A 337 1.78 0.28 -24.99
C PHE A 337 2.17 0.71 -23.58
N GLY A 338 1.74 -0.07 -22.60
CA GLY A 338 2.03 0.11 -21.18
C GLY A 338 1.87 -1.18 -20.41
N PHE A 339 1.63 -1.07 -19.10
CA PHE A 339 1.48 -2.22 -18.23
C PHE A 339 0.29 -2.05 -17.29
N ARG A 340 -0.49 -3.10 -17.15
CA ARG A 340 -1.49 -3.24 -16.11
C ARG A 340 -0.79 -3.71 -14.84
N CYS A 341 -0.86 -2.91 -13.78
CA CYS A 341 -0.20 -3.18 -12.52
C CYS A 341 -1.21 -3.46 -11.41
N GLY A 342 -0.88 -4.38 -10.52
CA GLY A 342 -1.66 -4.73 -9.34
C GLY A 342 -0.92 -4.35 -8.07
N PHE A 343 -1.65 -3.75 -7.12
CA PHE A 343 -1.15 -3.16 -5.89
C PHE A 343 -1.97 -3.64 -4.68
N LEU A 344 -1.40 -3.56 -3.49
CA LEU A 344 -2.10 -3.86 -2.24
C LEU A 344 -3.19 -2.82 -1.92
N GLY A 345 -2.91 -1.55 -2.20
CA GLY A 345 -3.79 -0.43 -1.96
C GLY A 345 -3.31 0.83 -2.69
N LEU A 346 -3.91 1.98 -2.38
CA LEU A 346 -3.56 3.25 -3.02
C LEU A 346 -2.17 3.75 -2.65
N LEU A 347 -1.83 3.70 -1.37
CA LEU A 347 -0.51 4.15 -0.91
C LEU A 347 0.60 3.33 -1.56
N HIS A 348 0.39 2.01 -1.70
CA HIS A 348 1.33 1.14 -2.40
C HIS A 348 1.46 1.56 -3.88
N MET A 349 0.36 1.87 -4.57
CA MET A 349 0.37 2.36 -5.95
C MET A 349 1.17 3.67 -6.09
N GLU A 350 0.92 4.64 -5.22
CA GLU A 350 1.64 5.92 -5.22
C GLU A 350 3.13 5.75 -5.00
N ILE A 351 3.53 4.89 -4.04
CA ILE A 351 4.93 4.61 -3.76
C ILE A 351 5.63 3.97 -4.96
N VAL A 352 5.00 2.99 -5.62
CA VAL A 352 5.54 2.37 -6.83
C VAL A 352 5.70 3.39 -7.95
N GLN A 353 4.70 4.25 -8.16
CA GLN A 353 4.77 5.33 -9.15
C GLN A 353 5.90 6.30 -8.85
N GLU A 354 5.99 6.84 -7.63
CA GLU A 354 7.07 7.76 -7.25
C GLU A 354 8.46 7.11 -7.35
N ARG A 355 8.61 5.84 -7.04
CA ARG A 355 9.86 5.11 -7.23
C ARG A 355 10.24 5.00 -8.70
N LEU A 356 9.28 4.69 -9.59
CA LEU A 356 9.53 4.66 -11.03
C LEU A 356 9.98 6.03 -11.57
N GLU A 357 9.37 7.11 -11.08
CA GLU A 357 9.71 8.47 -11.46
C GLU A 357 11.09 8.90 -10.91
N ARG A 358 11.38 8.65 -9.62
CA ARG A 358 12.59 9.14 -8.96
C ARG A 358 13.81 8.25 -9.15
N GLU A 359 13.65 6.92 -9.03
CA GLU A 359 14.78 5.98 -9.11
C GLU A 359 15.16 5.66 -10.56
N PHE A 360 14.19 5.67 -11.48
CA PHE A 360 14.39 5.30 -12.87
C PHE A 360 14.21 6.45 -13.87
N GLY A 361 13.79 7.65 -13.42
CA GLY A 361 13.63 8.84 -14.26
C GLY A 361 12.52 8.75 -15.29
N LEU A 362 11.51 7.91 -15.07
CA LEU A 362 10.41 7.66 -16.00
C LEU A 362 9.26 8.64 -15.77
N ASN A 363 8.75 9.21 -16.86
CA ASN A 363 7.52 10.01 -16.83
C ASN A 363 6.34 9.13 -17.21
N LEU A 364 5.36 8.99 -16.31
CA LEU A 364 4.28 8.02 -16.45
C LEU A 364 2.89 8.69 -16.46
N ILE A 365 1.99 8.09 -17.22
CA ILE A 365 0.55 8.35 -17.15
C ILE A 365 -0.07 7.16 -16.41
N THR A 366 -0.73 7.45 -15.29
CA THR A 366 -1.47 6.45 -14.51
C THR A 366 -2.95 6.54 -14.81
N THR A 367 -3.57 5.42 -15.16
CA THR A 367 -5.03 5.37 -15.33
C THR A 367 -5.73 5.34 -13.97
N ALA A 368 -7.05 5.61 -13.97
CA ALA A 368 -7.84 5.47 -12.74
C ALA A 368 -7.66 4.10 -12.11
N PRO A 369 -7.43 4.03 -10.79
CA PRO A 369 -7.39 2.77 -10.09
C PRO A 369 -8.76 2.10 -10.15
N SER A 370 -8.74 0.79 -10.30
CA SER A 370 -9.93 -0.07 -10.30
C SER A 370 -9.70 -1.26 -9.37
N VAL A 371 -10.77 -1.98 -9.08
CA VAL A 371 -10.72 -3.21 -8.30
C VAL A 371 -11.01 -4.40 -9.21
N ARG A 372 -10.81 -5.61 -8.71
CA ARG A 372 -11.11 -6.83 -9.45
C ARG A 372 -12.56 -7.23 -9.24
N TYR A 373 -13.34 -7.21 -10.32
CA TYR A 373 -14.73 -7.65 -10.36
C TYR A 373 -14.82 -9.10 -10.80
N ARG A 374 -15.88 -9.80 -10.38
CA ARG A 374 -16.25 -11.12 -10.90
C ARG A 374 -17.49 -10.98 -11.75
N ILE A 375 -17.40 -11.38 -13.00
CA ILE A 375 -18.53 -11.31 -13.95
C ILE A 375 -18.87 -12.72 -14.36
N THR A 376 -20.11 -13.14 -14.10
CA THR A 376 -20.67 -14.38 -14.61
C THR A 376 -21.35 -14.08 -15.94
N ARG A 377 -20.92 -14.74 -17.00
CA ARG A 377 -21.55 -14.64 -18.32
C ARG A 377 -22.83 -15.46 -18.40
N VAL A 378 -23.69 -15.15 -19.38
CA VAL A 378 -24.91 -15.94 -19.69
C VAL A 378 -24.57 -17.41 -20.00
N THR A 379 -23.35 -17.71 -20.43
CA THR A 379 -22.82 -19.07 -20.64
C THR A 379 -22.51 -19.83 -19.34
N GLY A 380 -22.56 -19.15 -18.18
CA GLY A 380 -22.15 -19.69 -16.88
C GLY A 380 -20.64 -19.57 -16.59
N GLU A 381 -19.84 -19.05 -17.51
CA GLU A 381 -18.41 -18.79 -17.32
C GLU A 381 -18.21 -17.63 -16.35
N VAL A 382 -17.35 -17.81 -15.34
CA VAL A 382 -16.95 -16.74 -14.41
C VAL A 382 -15.60 -16.18 -14.84
N MET A 383 -15.55 -14.87 -15.09
CA MET A 383 -14.33 -14.17 -15.44
C MET A 383 -14.00 -13.08 -14.41
N GLU A 384 -12.72 -12.86 -14.17
CA GLU A 384 -12.23 -11.73 -13.36
C GLU A 384 -11.90 -10.55 -14.27
N VAL A 385 -12.39 -9.37 -13.93
CA VAL A 385 -12.21 -8.12 -14.69
C VAL A 385 -11.61 -7.05 -13.78
N ASP A 386 -10.43 -6.60 -14.10
CA ASP A 386 -9.66 -5.59 -13.37
C ASP A 386 -9.49 -4.27 -14.15
N SER A 387 -9.92 -4.26 -15.43
CA SER A 387 -9.85 -3.09 -16.30
C SER A 387 -11.18 -2.85 -17.01
N PRO A 388 -11.63 -1.58 -17.15
CA PRO A 388 -12.81 -1.25 -17.96
C PRO A 388 -12.70 -1.74 -19.42
N ALA A 389 -11.49 -1.85 -19.96
CA ALA A 389 -11.24 -2.35 -21.31
C ALA A 389 -11.64 -3.83 -21.47
N LYS A 390 -11.52 -4.64 -20.40
CA LYS A 390 -11.89 -6.06 -20.40
C LYS A 390 -13.38 -6.30 -20.08
N PHE A 391 -14.16 -5.22 -19.86
CA PHE A 391 -15.58 -5.34 -19.48
C PHE A 391 -16.41 -5.90 -20.65
N PRO A 392 -17.14 -7.02 -20.49
CA PRO A 392 -17.90 -7.62 -21.57
C PRO A 392 -19.13 -6.81 -21.99
N ASN A 393 -19.73 -7.14 -23.13
CA ASN A 393 -20.97 -6.50 -23.55
C ASN A 393 -22.09 -6.75 -22.53
N PRO A 394 -22.95 -5.78 -22.24
CA PRO A 394 -24.05 -5.94 -21.28
C PRO A 394 -24.98 -7.13 -21.58
N SER A 395 -25.14 -7.51 -22.87
CA SER A 395 -25.93 -8.67 -23.30
C SER A 395 -25.35 -10.01 -22.85
N ASP A 396 -24.05 -10.07 -22.60
CA ASP A 396 -23.32 -11.29 -22.28
C ASP A 396 -23.18 -11.50 -20.76
N ILE A 397 -23.67 -10.55 -19.96
CA ILE A 397 -23.54 -10.52 -18.51
C ILE A 397 -24.81 -11.08 -17.88
N GLN A 398 -24.65 -12.11 -17.05
CA GLN A 398 -25.71 -12.62 -16.18
C GLN A 398 -25.65 -11.95 -14.79
N LYS A 399 -24.46 -11.81 -14.21
CA LYS A 399 -24.23 -11.31 -12.85
C LYS A 399 -22.90 -10.59 -12.76
N ILE A 400 -22.86 -9.52 -11.97
CA ILE A 400 -21.61 -8.82 -11.63
C ILE A 400 -21.47 -8.80 -10.11
N GLU A 401 -20.30 -9.15 -9.62
CA GLU A 401 -19.94 -9.10 -8.21
C GLU A 401 -18.75 -8.18 -7.99
N GLU A 402 -18.85 -7.31 -6.98
CA GLU A 402 -17.78 -6.41 -6.57
C GLU A 402 -17.17 -6.84 -5.24
N PRO A 403 -15.87 -6.55 -5.01
CA PRO A 403 -15.22 -6.86 -3.75
C PRO A 403 -15.75 -5.92 -2.64
N ILE A 404 -16.10 -6.53 -1.52
CA ILE A 404 -16.58 -5.85 -0.32
C ILE A 404 -15.51 -5.94 0.75
N ILE A 405 -15.27 -4.86 1.45
CA ILE A 405 -14.39 -4.80 2.61
C ILE A 405 -15.21 -4.62 3.89
N LYS A 406 -14.69 -5.17 4.97
CA LYS A 406 -15.09 -4.84 6.34
C LYS A 406 -14.16 -3.75 6.84
N ALA A 407 -14.67 -2.54 6.92
CA ALA A 407 -13.94 -1.35 7.36
C ALA A 407 -14.22 -1.09 8.85
N MET A 408 -13.17 -0.86 9.62
CA MET A 408 -13.20 -0.41 11.01
C MET A 408 -12.74 1.04 11.05
N ILE A 409 -13.58 1.93 11.57
CA ILE A 409 -13.30 3.36 11.71
C ILE A 409 -13.37 3.72 13.18
N ILE A 410 -12.29 4.24 13.74
CA ILE A 410 -12.26 4.79 15.10
C ILE A 410 -12.19 6.32 15.00
N THR A 411 -13.06 6.99 15.72
CA THR A 411 -13.18 8.46 15.66
C THR A 411 -13.67 9.03 17.00
N ASN A 412 -13.68 10.37 17.11
CA ASN A 412 -14.35 11.06 18.20
C ASN A 412 -15.87 11.12 17.96
N ASP A 413 -16.65 11.28 19.03
CA ASP A 413 -18.11 11.34 19.00
C ASP A 413 -18.66 12.52 18.16
N GLU A 414 -17.98 13.68 18.17
CA GLU A 414 -18.37 14.86 17.39
C GLU A 414 -18.38 14.59 15.87
N SER A 415 -17.51 13.74 15.37
CA SER A 415 -17.36 13.44 13.93
C SER A 415 -18.28 12.34 13.43
N VAL A 416 -18.94 11.59 14.33
CA VAL A 416 -19.75 10.41 13.99
C VAL A 416 -20.81 10.72 12.94
N GLY A 417 -21.59 11.81 13.12
CA GLY A 417 -22.65 12.16 12.18
C GLY A 417 -22.17 12.43 10.75
N GLY A 418 -20.99 13.04 10.59
CA GLY A 418 -20.37 13.27 9.29
C GLY A 418 -19.88 11.97 8.65
N LEU A 419 -19.27 11.08 9.45
CA LEU A 419 -18.76 9.79 8.98
C LEU A 419 -19.88 8.82 8.61
N LEU A 420 -21.01 8.80 9.35
CA LEU A 420 -22.18 8.01 8.97
C LEU A 420 -22.70 8.41 7.59
N ARG A 421 -22.80 9.73 7.31
CA ARG A 421 -23.18 10.24 5.98
C ARG A 421 -22.18 9.82 4.91
N LEU A 422 -20.87 9.99 5.17
CA LEU A 422 -19.82 9.59 4.25
C LEU A 422 -19.92 8.10 3.88
N CYS A 423 -20.08 7.23 4.88
CA CYS A 423 -20.26 5.79 4.65
C CYS A 423 -21.52 5.47 3.85
N GLN A 424 -22.64 6.16 4.09
CA GLN A 424 -23.88 6.00 3.31
C GLN A 424 -23.72 6.46 1.85
N GLU A 425 -23.07 7.61 1.61
CA GLU A 425 -22.75 8.09 0.25
C GLU A 425 -21.87 7.10 -0.52
N LYS A 426 -21.02 6.35 0.19
CA LYS A 426 -20.15 5.30 -0.36
C LYS A 426 -20.79 3.90 -0.35
N ARG A 427 -22.11 3.82 -0.31
CA ARG A 427 -22.89 2.57 -0.34
C ARG A 427 -22.59 1.62 0.83
N GLY A 428 -22.11 2.14 1.94
CA GLY A 428 -21.74 1.36 3.11
C GLY A 428 -22.95 0.82 3.88
N THR A 429 -22.84 -0.41 4.35
CA THR A 429 -23.78 -1.05 5.27
C THR A 429 -23.17 -1.11 6.66
N GLN A 430 -23.79 -0.43 7.62
CA GLN A 430 -23.35 -0.45 9.02
C GLN A 430 -23.57 -1.84 9.63
N LYS A 431 -22.52 -2.40 10.26
CA LYS A 431 -22.55 -3.70 10.94
C LYS A 431 -22.50 -3.55 12.45
N ASN A 432 -21.65 -2.64 12.94
CA ASN A 432 -21.53 -2.40 14.39
C ASN A 432 -21.29 -0.91 14.67
N PHE A 433 -21.70 -0.50 15.85
CA PHE A 433 -21.51 0.84 16.40
C PHE A 433 -21.24 0.65 17.90
N GLU A 434 -20.05 1.03 18.35
CA GLU A 434 -19.61 0.78 19.72
C GLU A 434 -18.90 2.00 20.29
N TYR A 435 -19.25 2.39 21.51
CA TYR A 435 -18.50 3.39 22.26
C TYR A 435 -17.32 2.73 22.98
N LEU A 436 -16.10 3.07 22.56
CA LEU A 436 -14.88 2.63 23.22
C LEU A 436 -14.60 3.43 24.51
N SER A 437 -15.06 4.68 24.54
CA SER A 437 -15.05 5.58 25.69
C SER A 437 -16.14 6.64 25.52
N PRO A 438 -16.41 7.47 26.52
CA PRO A 438 -17.40 8.55 26.40
C PRO A 438 -17.18 9.49 25.20
N THR A 439 -15.95 9.60 24.69
CA THR A 439 -15.58 10.52 23.60
C THR A 439 -15.08 9.81 22.34
N ARG A 440 -15.02 8.45 22.33
CA ARG A 440 -14.49 7.68 21.18
C ARG A 440 -15.45 6.58 20.77
N VAL A 441 -15.62 6.46 19.47
CA VAL A 441 -16.56 5.53 18.84
C VAL A 441 -15.83 4.68 17.81
N MET A 442 -16.15 3.40 17.79
CA MET A 442 -15.75 2.47 16.74
C MET A 442 -16.96 2.14 15.87
N LEU A 443 -16.82 2.39 14.58
CA LEU A 443 -17.79 2.07 13.54
C LEU A 443 -17.29 0.91 12.70
N THR A 444 -18.11 -0.10 12.49
CA THR A 444 -17.81 -1.20 11.56
C THR A 444 -18.77 -1.16 10.40
N TYR A 445 -18.26 -1.06 9.19
CA TYR A 445 -19.03 -1.01 7.95
C TYR A 445 -18.57 -2.09 6.97
N GLU A 446 -19.51 -2.61 6.19
CA GLU A 446 -19.20 -3.23 4.92
C GLU A 446 -19.32 -2.18 3.81
N LEU A 447 -18.25 -2.02 3.03
CA LEU A 447 -18.14 -1.00 1.98
C LEU A 447 -17.60 -1.66 0.70
N PRO A 448 -18.10 -1.27 -0.48
CA PRO A 448 -17.47 -1.67 -1.74
C PRO A 448 -16.06 -1.10 -1.83
N LEU A 449 -15.07 -1.93 -2.11
CA LEU A 449 -13.67 -1.51 -2.17
C LEU A 449 -13.44 -0.37 -3.17
N ASN A 450 -14.13 -0.41 -4.32
CA ASN A 450 -14.00 0.63 -5.35
C ASN A 450 -14.41 2.03 -4.87
N GLU A 451 -15.32 2.14 -3.90
CA GLU A 451 -15.73 3.43 -3.33
C GLU A 451 -14.71 4.00 -2.34
N ILE A 452 -13.82 3.15 -1.82
CA ILE A 452 -12.75 3.52 -0.88
C ILE A 452 -11.52 4.02 -1.64
N VAL A 453 -11.21 3.38 -2.78
CA VAL A 453 -9.94 3.53 -3.50
C VAL A 453 -9.70 4.95 -4.02
N LEU A 454 -10.71 5.79 -4.24
CA LEU A 454 -10.51 7.10 -4.87
C LEU A 454 -10.27 8.23 -3.87
N ASP A 455 -11.19 8.46 -2.93
CA ASP A 455 -11.21 9.70 -2.13
C ASP A 455 -11.67 9.51 -0.69
N PHE A 456 -12.01 8.29 -0.33
CA PHE A 456 -12.62 8.02 0.97
C PHE A 456 -11.72 8.41 2.14
N TYR A 457 -10.42 8.11 2.06
CA TYR A 457 -9.47 8.38 3.13
C TYR A 457 -9.31 9.88 3.37
N ASP A 458 -9.19 10.66 2.30
CA ASP A 458 -9.06 12.13 2.38
C ASP A 458 -10.33 12.77 2.95
N ARG A 459 -11.50 12.31 2.49
CA ARG A 459 -12.78 12.76 3.01
C ARG A 459 -12.99 12.34 4.47
N LEU A 460 -12.58 11.14 4.84
CA LEU A 460 -12.63 10.65 6.22
C LEU A 460 -11.79 11.57 7.14
N LYS A 461 -10.57 11.89 6.74
CA LYS A 461 -9.69 12.81 7.48
C LYS A 461 -10.27 14.22 7.53
N SER A 462 -10.79 14.73 6.43
CA SER A 462 -11.39 16.07 6.36
C SER A 462 -12.61 16.19 7.27
N VAL A 463 -13.56 15.26 7.19
CA VAL A 463 -14.79 15.23 7.99
C VAL A 463 -14.49 15.11 9.48
N SER A 464 -13.45 14.37 9.84
CA SER A 464 -13.05 14.14 11.23
C SER A 464 -11.99 15.12 11.74
N ARG A 465 -11.59 16.10 10.97
CA ARG A 465 -10.47 17.02 11.29
C ARG A 465 -9.17 16.29 11.65
N GLY A 466 -8.93 15.16 10.97
CA GLY A 466 -7.75 14.32 11.18
C GLY A 466 -7.90 13.25 12.28
N TYR A 467 -8.98 13.26 13.06
CA TYR A 467 -9.14 12.34 14.21
C TYR A 467 -9.59 10.92 13.84
N ALA A 468 -10.18 10.69 12.67
CA ALA A 468 -10.60 9.34 12.30
C ALA A 468 -9.43 8.52 11.78
N SER A 469 -9.35 7.28 12.24
CA SER A 469 -8.49 6.24 11.68
C SER A 469 -9.31 5.16 11.00
N LEU A 470 -8.74 4.54 9.98
CA LEU A 470 -9.36 3.50 9.16
C LEU A 470 -8.43 2.30 9.08
N ASP A 471 -9.02 1.13 9.29
CA ASP A 471 -8.44 -0.15 8.90
C ASP A 471 -9.49 -0.98 8.16
N TYR A 472 -9.08 -1.85 7.24
CA TYR A 472 -10.03 -2.65 6.50
C TYR A 472 -9.46 -4.01 6.07
N GLN A 473 -10.36 -4.97 5.88
CA GLN A 473 -10.05 -6.30 5.40
C GLN A 473 -11.06 -6.72 4.33
N LEU A 474 -10.62 -7.54 3.35
CA LEU A 474 -11.52 -8.08 2.35
C LEU A 474 -12.54 -9.02 3.01
N ALA A 475 -13.83 -8.73 2.83
CA ALA A 475 -14.94 -9.53 3.38
C ALA A 475 -15.54 -10.51 2.37
N GLY A 476 -15.19 -10.40 1.09
CA GLY A 476 -15.69 -11.24 0.01
C GLY A 476 -16.21 -10.46 -1.18
N TYR A 477 -17.14 -11.06 -1.91
CA TYR A 477 -17.76 -10.46 -3.10
C TYR A 477 -19.27 -10.40 -2.94
N GLN A 478 -19.88 -9.34 -3.43
CA GLN A 478 -21.33 -9.15 -3.41
C GLN A 478 -21.83 -8.71 -4.78
N GLU A 479 -23.01 -9.21 -5.17
CA GLU A 479 -23.67 -8.80 -6.40
C GLU A 479 -24.03 -7.32 -6.39
N SER A 480 -23.79 -6.64 -7.51
CA SER A 480 -24.01 -5.20 -7.65
C SER A 480 -24.36 -4.81 -9.08
N GLU A 481 -25.19 -3.77 -9.21
CA GLU A 481 -25.59 -3.20 -10.50
C GLU A 481 -24.52 -2.25 -11.06
N LEU A 482 -23.42 -2.83 -11.56
CA LEU A 482 -22.32 -2.06 -12.13
C LEU A 482 -22.49 -1.86 -13.64
N VAL A 483 -22.01 -0.73 -14.13
CA VAL A 483 -21.99 -0.39 -15.54
C VAL A 483 -20.64 0.20 -15.93
N LYS A 484 -20.25 -0.03 -17.19
CA LYS A 484 -19.10 0.66 -17.78
C LYS A 484 -19.53 2.05 -18.21
N LEU A 485 -18.81 3.05 -17.72
CA LEU A 485 -18.93 4.45 -18.09
C LEU A 485 -17.81 4.78 -19.08
N ASP A 486 -18.14 4.94 -20.34
CA ASP A 486 -17.21 5.34 -21.40
C ASP A 486 -17.12 6.86 -21.48
N VAL A 487 -15.92 7.38 -21.73
CA VAL A 487 -15.65 8.80 -22.00
C VAL A 487 -15.28 8.97 -23.46
N LEU A 488 -16.02 9.83 -24.18
CA LEU A 488 -15.74 10.17 -25.58
C LEU A 488 -15.22 11.60 -25.64
N VAL A 489 -14.10 11.79 -26.32
CA VAL A 489 -13.51 13.10 -26.59
C VAL A 489 -13.46 13.32 -28.10
N GLY A 490 -14.10 14.38 -28.57
CA GLY A 490 -14.23 14.62 -30.02
C GLY A 490 -15.16 13.65 -30.74
N GLY A 491 -15.81 12.74 -30.02
CA GLY A 491 -16.66 11.66 -30.57
C GLY A 491 -15.98 10.29 -30.54
N GLU A 492 -14.69 10.23 -30.23
CA GLU A 492 -13.91 8.98 -30.11
C GLU A 492 -13.82 8.52 -28.65
N PRO A 493 -14.00 7.21 -28.35
CA PRO A 493 -13.88 6.70 -27.02
C PRO A 493 -12.41 6.71 -26.57
N VAL A 494 -12.18 7.14 -25.34
CA VAL A 494 -10.87 7.15 -24.68
C VAL A 494 -10.89 6.08 -23.60
N ASP A 495 -10.35 4.92 -23.88
CA ASP A 495 -10.36 3.73 -23.02
C ASP A 495 -9.69 3.97 -21.65
N ALA A 496 -8.61 4.75 -21.62
CA ALA A 496 -7.90 5.11 -20.41
C ALA A 496 -8.69 6.01 -19.43
N LEU A 497 -9.78 6.64 -19.89
CA LEU A 497 -10.70 7.44 -19.07
C LEU A 497 -11.98 6.69 -18.69
N ALA A 498 -12.16 5.45 -19.15
CA ALA A 498 -13.34 4.65 -18.85
C ALA A 498 -13.32 4.17 -17.38
N LEU A 499 -14.51 4.08 -16.77
CA LEU A 499 -14.69 3.65 -15.38
C LEU A 499 -15.74 2.54 -15.29
N ILE A 500 -15.64 1.71 -14.24
CA ILE A 500 -16.72 0.81 -13.81
C ILE A 500 -17.33 1.44 -12.56
N VAL A 501 -18.63 1.77 -12.65
CA VAL A 501 -19.34 2.49 -11.59
C VAL A 501 -20.70 1.87 -11.32
N HIS A 502 -21.24 2.11 -10.14
CA HIS A 502 -22.61 1.69 -9.83
C HIS A 502 -23.61 2.51 -10.65
N ARG A 503 -24.64 1.84 -11.19
CA ARG A 503 -25.63 2.43 -12.10
C ARG A 503 -26.26 3.70 -11.55
N ASN A 504 -26.63 3.73 -10.29
CA ASN A 504 -27.29 4.88 -9.66
C ASN A 504 -26.42 6.14 -9.62
N PHE A 505 -25.07 5.98 -9.56
CA PHE A 505 -24.13 7.10 -9.50
C PHE A 505 -23.48 7.42 -10.86
N ALA A 506 -23.77 6.63 -11.89
CA ALA A 506 -23.15 6.78 -13.19
C ALA A 506 -23.38 8.16 -13.83
N TYR A 507 -24.59 8.74 -13.65
CA TYR A 507 -24.89 10.07 -14.17
C TYR A 507 -24.08 11.17 -13.48
N GLU A 508 -24.06 11.15 -12.15
CA GLU A 508 -23.36 12.13 -11.33
C GLU A 508 -21.85 12.07 -11.59
N ARG A 509 -21.26 10.88 -11.54
CA ARG A 509 -19.85 10.64 -11.87
C ARG A 509 -19.50 11.06 -13.31
N GLY A 510 -20.35 10.70 -14.27
CA GLY A 510 -20.16 11.08 -15.66
C GLY A 510 -20.20 12.60 -15.87
N ARG A 511 -21.14 13.30 -15.23
CA ARG A 511 -21.27 14.75 -15.29
C ARG A 511 -20.07 15.46 -14.68
N GLU A 512 -19.64 15.03 -13.49
CA GLU A 512 -18.48 15.56 -12.80
C GLU A 512 -17.22 15.40 -13.65
N LEU A 513 -16.99 14.19 -14.18
CA LEU A 513 -15.83 13.89 -15.01
C LEU A 513 -15.78 14.75 -16.27
N VAL A 514 -16.88 14.86 -17.05
CA VAL A 514 -16.87 15.68 -18.27
C VAL A 514 -16.71 17.17 -17.96
N THR A 515 -17.21 17.65 -16.81
CA THR A 515 -17.04 19.03 -16.36
C THR A 515 -15.58 19.36 -16.04
N ARG A 516 -14.88 18.44 -15.36
CA ARG A 516 -13.45 18.58 -15.07
C ARG A 516 -12.59 18.49 -16.33
N LEU A 517 -12.84 17.50 -17.19
CA LEU A 517 -12.14 17.35 -18.45
C LEU A 517 -12.28 18.60 -19.35
N ARG A 518 -13.45 19.25 -19.33
CA ARG A 518 -13.64 20.52 -20.05
C ARG A 518 -12.71 21.63 -19.55
N LYS A 519 -12.37 21.67 -18.27
CA LYS A 519 -11.45 22.68 -17.71
C LYS A 519 -10.00 22.40 -18.11
N LEU A 520 -9.62 21.12 -18.21
CA LEU A 520 -8.25 20.66 -18.45
C LEU A 520 -7.90 20.56 -19.94
N ILE A 521 -8.83 20.11 -20.79
CA ILE A 521 -8.56 19.99 -22.22
C ILE A 521 -8.47 21.39 -22.85
N PRO A 522 -7.32 21.73 -23.48
CA PRO A 522 -7.11 23.06 -24.05
C PRO A 522 -8.02 23.32 -25.24
N ARG A 523 -8.40 24.58 -25.44
CA ARG A 523 -9.15 24.99 -26.61
C ARG A 523 -8.35 24.72 -27.87
N GLN A 524 -8.98 24.08 -28.85
CA GLN A 524 -8.40 23.78 -30.16
C GLN A 524 -9.04 24.61 -31.28
N LEU A 525 -8.58 24.44 -32.52
CA LEU A 525 -9.11 25.17 -33.66
C LEU A 525 -10.55 24.79 -34.02
N PHE A 526 -11.04 23.69 -33.45
CA PHE A 526 -12.40 23.17 -33.60
C PHE A 526 -13.05 22.93 -32.26
N GLU A 527 -14.34 22.75 -32.23
CA GLU A 527 -15.13 22.45 -31.05
C GLU A 527 -14.93 20.98 -30.66
N VAL A 528 -14.57 20.73 -29.38
CA VAL A 528 -14.35 19.38 -28.86
C VAL A 528 -15.49 19.02 -27.90
N PRO A 529 -16.44 18.17 -28.30
CA PRO A 529 -17.42 17.61 -27.37
C PRO A 529 -16.75 16.58 -26.50
N ILE A 530 -17.04 16.64 -25.20
CA ILE A 530 -16.64 15.66 -24.20
C ILE A 530 -17.92 15.02 -23.68
N GLN A 531 -18.04 13.70 -23.73
CA GLN A 531 -19.27 13.00 -23.45
C GLN A 531 -18.99 11.80 -22.53
N ALA A 532 -19.89 11.56 -21.58
CA ALA A 532 -19.93 10.33 -20.81
C ALA A 532 -21.10 9.48 -21.30
N ALA A 533 -20.87 8.20 -21.52
CA ALA A 533 -21.86 7.29 -22.08
C ALA A 533 -21.89 5.93 -21.37
N ILE A 534 -23.05 5.30 -21.33
CA ILE A 534 -23.24 3.91 -20.94
C ILE A 534 -23.69 3.14 -22.18
N GLY A 535 -22.79 2.32 -22.73
CA GLY A 535 -23.00 1.71 -24.04
C GLY A 535 -23.22 2.79 -25.13
N SER A 536 -24.34 2.75 -25.84
CA SER A 536 -24.68 3.74 -26.85
C SER A 536 -25.35 5.01 -26.32
N ARG A 537 -25.74 5.06 -25.05
CA ARG A 537 -26.50 6.16 -24.45
C ARG A 537 -25.57 7.21 -23.84
N ILE A 538 -25.54 8.40 -24.38
CA ILE A 538 -24.87 9.56 -23.76
C ILE A 538 -25.69 10.03 -22.57
N ILE A 539 -25.06 10.11 -21.39
CA ILE A 539 -25.67 10.52 -20.13
C ILE A 539 -25.25 11.92 -19.69
N ALA A 540 -24.05 12.36 -20.05
CA ALA A 540 -23.57 13.71 -19.75
C ALA A 540 -22.74 14.24 -20.93
N ARG A 541 -22.76 15.56 -21.14
CA ARG A 541 -22.01 16.20 -22.23
C ARG A 541 -21.57 17.59 -21.82
N GLU A 542 -20.31 17.90 -22.10
CA GLU A 542 -19.72 19.23 -22.07
C GLU A 542 -19.02 19.53 -23.40
N THR A 543 -18.69 20.78 -23.66
CA THR A 543 -18.04 21.16 -24.90
C THR A 543 -16.93 22.19 -24.66
N VAL A 544 -15.73 21.92 -25.17
CA VAL A 544 -14.63 22.87 -25.21
C VAL A 544 -14.79 23.71 -26.47
N ALA A 545 -15.01 25.01 -26.32
CA ALA A 545 -15.23 25.92 -27.42
C ALA A 545 -13.95 26.10 -28.28
N ALA A 546 -14.12 26.17 -29.60
CA ALA A 546 -13.01 26.41 -30.50
C ALA A 546 -12.32 27.77 -30.26
N ILE A 547 -11.01 27.84 -30.52
CA ILE A 547 -10.29 29.12 -30.61
C ILE A 547 -10.91 29.94 -31.74
N ARG A 548 -11.39 31.14 -31.45
CA ARG A 548 -11.93 32.08 -32.43
C ARG A 548 -10.82 32.99 -32.92
N LYS A 549 -10.35 32.81 -34.16
CA LYS A 549 -9.64 33.87 -34.88
C LYS A 549 -10.65 34.92 -35.31
N ASN A 550 -10.43 36.16 -34.93
CA ASN A 550 -11.26 37.25 -35.42
C ASN A 550 -10.93 37.55 -36.90
N VAL A 551 -11.57 36.77 -37.81
CA VAL A 551 -11.35 36.89 -39.25
C VAL A 551 -11.95 38.20 -39.82
N LEU A 552 -12.75 38.90 -38.98
CA LEU A 552 -13.39 40.17 -39.36
C LEU A 552 -12.55 41.38 -38.92
N ALA A 553 -11.50 41.23 -38.13
CA ALA A 553 -10.66 42.34 -37.64
C ALA A 553 -10.00 43.17 -38.75
N LYS A 554 -9.79 42.56 -39.94
CA LYS A 554 -9.23 43.24 -41.12
C LYS A 554 -10.31 43.72 -42.13
N CYS A 555 -11.60 43.59 -41.79
CA CYS A 555 -12.70 44.04 -42.66
C CYS A 555 -13.11 45.47 -42.26
N TYR A 556 -12.43 46.46 -42.84
CA TYR A 556 -12.84 47.85 -42.80
C TYR A 556 -14.01 48.04 -43.78
N GLY A 557 -15.15 48.58 -43.28
CA GLY A 557 -16.33 48.90 -44.10
C GLY A 557 -17.50 47.94 -43.95
N GLY A 558 -18.70 48.39 -44.34
CA GLY A 558 -19.99 47.73 -44.11
C GLY A 558 -20.34 46.55 -45.01
N ASP A 559 -19.39 45.92 -45.73
CA ASP A 559 -19.66 44.79 -46.63
C ASP A 559 -20.08 43.52 -45.87
N ILE A 560 -21.39 43.41 -45.70
CA ILE A 560 -22.06 42.29 -44.99
C ILE A 560 -21.83 40.97 -45.76
N THR A 561 -21.77 40.99 -47.07
CA THR A 561 -21.62 39.80 -47.94
C THR A 561 -20.21 39.19 -47.75
N ARG A 562 -19.18 40.04 -47.70
CA ARG A 562 -17.79 39.60 -47.45
C ARG A 562 -17.59 39.05 -46.06
N LYS A 563 -18.20 39.68 -45.04
CA LYS A 563 -18.20 39.19 -43.67
C LYS A 563 -18.84 37.80 -43.56
N ARG A 564 -19.97 37.58 -44.20
CA ARG A 564 -20.70 36.30 -44.24
C ARG A 564 -19.88 35.20 -44.93
N LYS A 565 -19.27 35.46 -46.07
CA LYS A 565 -18.39 34.52 -46.80
C LYS A 565 -17.16 34.14 -45.96
N LEU A 566 -16.54 35.06 -45.24
CA LEU A 566 -15.41 34.78 -44.39
C LEU A 566 -15.79 33.89 -43.19
N LEU A 567 -16.96 34.12 -42.60
CA LEU A 567 -17.49 33.30 -41.51
C LEU A 567 -17.86 31.88 -42.00
N GLU A 568 -18.44 31.76 -43.21
CA GLU A 568 -18.74 30.47 -43.82
C GLU A 568 -17.48 29.67 -44.16
N LYS A 569 -16.43 30.30 -44.71
CA LYS A 569 -15.12 29.67 -44.95
C LYS A 569 -14.46 29.23 -43.63
N GLN A 570 -14.58 30.03 -42.58
CA GLN A 570 -14.06 29.66 -41.27
C GLN A 570 -14.81 28.44 -40.70
N LYS A 571 -16.14 28.39 -40.86
CA LYS A 571 -16.98 27.27 -40.41
C LYS A 571 -16.65 25.99 -41.18
N GLU A 572 -16.43 26.09 -42.49
CA GLU A 572 -16.06 24.97 -43.35
C GLU A 572 -14.63 24.47 -43.04
N GLY A 573 -13.67 25.39 -42.86
CA GLY A 573 -12.31 25.04 -42.41
C GLY A 573 -12.30 24.30 -41.08
N LYS A 574 -13.10 24.75 -40.10
CA LYS A 574 -13.25 24.06 -38.82
C LYS A 574 -13.88 22.67 -38.94
N ARG A 575 -14.87 22.50 -39.87
CA ARG A 575 -15.45 21.18 -40.15
C ARG A 575 -14.43 20.22 -40.77
N ARG A 576 -13.54 20.69 -41.66
CA ARG A 576 -12.46 19.87 -42.22
C ARG A 576 -11.43 19.49 -41.16
N MET A 577 -11.01 20.43 -40.33
CA MET A 577 -10.07 20.16 -39.21
C MET A 577 -10.63 19.16 -38.20
N LYS A 578 -11.93 19.21 -37.90
CA LYS A 578 -12.60 18.25 -37.04
C LYS A 578 -12.59 16.81 -37.59
N ARG A 579 -12.54 16.64 -38.91
CA ARG A 579 -12.50 15.32 -39.59
C ARG A 579 -11.08 14.71 -39.62
N VAL A 580 -10.04 15.51 -39.45
CA VAL A 580 -8.63 15.11 -39.66
C VAL A 580 -7.79 15.29 -38.38
N GLY A 581 -8.23 16.14 -37.44
CA GLY A 581 -7.47 16.46 -36.24
C GLY A 581 -7.74 15.48 -35.13
N GLN A 582 -6.69 14.85 -34.62
CA GLN A 582 -6.72 14.19 -33.30
C GLN A 582 -6.80 15.26 -32.21
N VAL A 583 -7.56 14.96 -31.14
CA VAL A 583 -7.66 15.84 -29.99
C VAL A 583 -6.47 15.55 -29.09
N ASP A 584 -5.67 16.56 -28.80
CA ASP A 584 -4.59 16.47 -27.85
C ASP A 584 -5.16 16.49 -26.42
N ILE A 585 -4.95 15.41 -25.68
CA ILE A 585 -5.43 15.23 -24.30
C ILE A 585 -4.21 15.34 -23.40
N PRO A 586 -4.10 16.38 -22.56
CA PRO A 586 -2.96 16.56 -21.67
C PRO A 586 -2.94 15.49 -20.57
N GLN A 587 -1.76 15.24 -20.00
CA GLN A 587 -1.56 14.25 -18.94
C GLN A 587 -2.45 14.50 -17.72
N GLU A 588 -2.66 15.76 -17.38
CA GLU A 588 -3.50 16.17 -16.24
C GLU A 588 -4.97 15.75 -16.41
N ALA A 589 -5.43 15.54 -17.64
CA ALA A 589 -6.78 15.05 -17.91
C ALA A 589 -6.97 13.59 -17.43
N PHE A 590 -5.94 12.76 -17.51
CA PHE A 590 -6.00 11.38 -16.98
C PHE A 590 -5.96 11.37 -15.45
N LEU A 591 -5.22 12.30 -14.84
CA LEU A 591 -5.20 12.48 -13.38
C LEU A 591 -6.51 13.06 -12.84
N ALA A 592 -7.29 13.77 -13.67
CA ALA A 592 -8.58 14.31 -13.25
C ALA A 592 -9.59 13.24 -12.85
N VAL A 593 -9.47 12.03 -13.40
CA VAL A 593 -10.30 10.88 -13.04
C VAL A 593 -10.05 10.46 -11.60
N LEU A 594 -8.83 10.60 -11.11
CA LEU A 594 -8.44 10.28 -9.73
C LEU A 594 -9.05 11.24 -8.69
N LYS A 595 -9.33 12.49 -9.11
CA LYS A 595 -9.84 13.56 -8.24
C LYS A 595 -11.36 13.78 -8.32
N VAL A 596 -12.11 12.84 -8.93
CA VAL A 596 -13.56 12.99 -9.21
C VAL A 596 -14.43 13.25 -7.98
N SER A 597 -13.90 13.17 -6.79
CA SER A 597 -14.65 13.32 -5.55
C SER A 597 -14.20 14.42 -4.58
N SER A 598 -13.14 15.15 -4.89
CA SER A 598 -12.83 16.36 -4.12
C SER A 598 -13.66 17.52 -4.69
N SER A 599 -14.77 17.85 -4.02
CA SER A 599 -15.43 19.14 -4.22
C SER A 599 -14.43 20.23 -3.84
N ASP A 600 -13.85 20.89 -4.84
CA ASP A 600 -13.24 22.19 -4.64
C ASP A 600 -14.41 23.15 -4.31
N GLU A 601 -14.71 23.30 -3.03
CA GLU A 601 -15.35 24.49 -2.54
C GLU A 601 -14.29 25.61 -2.59
N GLU A 602 -14.43 26.49 -3.60
CA GLU A 602 -13.89 27.85 -3.53
C GLU A 602 -14.63 28.64 -2.46
#